data_7d8b9295bf61e8418b3ff0fc03827f70
#
_entry.id   7d8b9295bf61e8418b3ff0fc03827f70
#
_cell.length_a   1.000
_cell.length_b   1.000
_cell.length_c   1.000
_cell.angle_alpha   90.00
_cell.angle_beta   90.00
_cell.angle_gamma   90.00
#
_symmetry.space_group_name_H-M   'P 1'
#
loop_
_entity.id
_entity.type
_entity.pdbx_description
1 polymer ?
#
loop_
_entity_poly.entity_id
_entity_poly.type
_entity_poly.pdbx_seq_one_letter_code
_entity_poly.pdbx_strand_id
1 'polypeptide(L)'
;MFINAIILALREIRRNVLRSSLTILGIVIGVAAVITMVTIGDGATAQIQADIQKLGTNLLQVFRGQGFGPGGARSVAPPFTMDDVLAIETEIRGVAAVAPQSNSGTQAIFGNSNWSTSVTGTNDKFIEVRDWPLASGRNFTESELRGGAAVCILGNTVKQELFGDQDPVGQSIRLSRISCQVIGVLSVKGQSGFGQDQDDLVVIPLRTLQRRMAGNTDVNSILVKAREGVPTEKVQADIEKLMRERRKIPPGQDNDFNIRDLKEVSSTFTSTTRVLTALLGAVAAVSLVVGGVG
;
A
#
# COMPACT_ATOMS: atom_id res chain seq x y z
N MET A 1 45.98 2.12 41.33
CA MET A 1 44.63 2.61 41.74
C MET A 1 43.49 1.78 41.07
N PHE A 2 43.48 1.50 39.81
CA PHE A 2 42.38 0.76 39.12
C PHE A 2 42.14 -0.66 39.67
N ILE A 3 43.18 -1.46 39.90
CA ILE A 3 43.05 -2.84 40.39
C ILE A 3 42.40 -2.89 41.78
N ASN A 4 42.77 -1.97 42.67
CA ASN A 4 42.18 -1.89 44.02
C ASN A 4 40.71 -1.47 43.97
N ALA A 5 40.30 -0.61 43.03
CA ALA A 5 38.90 -0.23 42.84
C ALA A 5 38.04 -1.40 42.32
N ILE A 6 38.58 -2.23 41.42
CA ILE A 6 37.89 -3.43 40.90
C ILE A 6 37.72 -4.49 42.02
N ILE A 7 38.77 -4.70 42.86
CA ILE A 7 38.72 -5.65 43.96
C ILE A 7 37.70 -5.20 45.02
N LEU A 8 37.65 -3.90 45.36
CA LEU A 8 36.66 -3.34 46.26
C LEU A 8 35.25 -3.49 45.73
N ALA A 9 35.00 -3.19 44.45
CA ALA A 9 33.69 -3.35 43.80
C ALA A 9 33.23 -4.82 43.81
N LEU A 10 34.10 -5.77 43.49
CA LEU A 10 33.81 -7.20 43.57
C LEU A 10 33.51 -7.69 45.02
N ARG A 11 34.14 -7.10 46.01
CA ARG A 11 33.89 -7.40 47.41
C ARG A 11 32.54 -6.88 47.89
N GLU A 12 32.15 -5.68 47.48
CA GLU A 12 30.82 -5.11 47.78
C GLU A 12 29.68 -5.86 47.09
N ILE A 13 29.85 -6.29 45.83
CA ILE A 13 28.90 -7.13 45.13
C ILE A 13 28.66 -8.44 45.87
N ARG A 14 29.72 -9.09 46.37
CA ARG A 14 29.59 -10.33 47.16
C ARG A 14 28.97 -10.11 48.53
N ARG A 15 29.09 -8.95 49.13
CA ARG A 15 28.56 -8.62 50.47
C ARG A 15 27.04 -8.34 50.43
N ASN A 16 26.53 -7.83 49.32
CA ASN A 16 25.11 -7.49 49.12
C ASN A 16 24.53 -8.13 47.86
N VAL A 17 24.58 -9.46 47.75
CA VAL A 17 24.25 -10.25 46.56
C VAL A 17 22.84 -9.93 46.02
N LEU A 18 21.84 -9.81 46.91
CA LEU A 18 20.46 -9.53 46.53
C LEU A 18 20.30 -8.15 45.85
N ARG A 19 20.92 -7.10 46.42
CA ARG A 19 20.85 -5.74 45.86
C ARG A 19 21.61 -5.68 44.54
N SER A 20 22.80 -6.24 44.49
CA SER A 20 23.62 -6.24 43.28
C SER A 20 22.96 -7.05 42.17
N SER A 21 22.35 -8.18 42.46
CA SER A 21 21.65 -8.98 41.46
C SER A 21 20.41 -8.26 40.92
N LEU A 22 19.64 -7.56 41.76
CA LEU A 22 18.47 -6.78 41.33
C LEU A 22 18.88 -5.60 40.44
N THR A 23 19.96 -4.90 40.82
CA THR A 23 20.49 -3.79 40.04
C THR A 23 20.99 -4.24 38.65
N ILE A 24 21.79 -5.32 38.64
CA ILE A 24 22.27 -5.89 37.37
C ILE A 24 21.11 -6.38 36.51
N LEU A 25 20.13 -7.06 37.10
CA LEU A 25 18.93 -7.51 36.37
C LEU A 25 18.16 -6.35 35.77
N GLY A 26 17.96 -5.26 36.53
CA GLY A 26 17.30 -4.04 36.03
C GLY A 26 18.03 -3.41 34.85
N ILE A 27 19.37 -3.33 34.90
CA ILE A 27 20.19 -2.81 33.82
C ILE A 27 20.10 -3.72 32.60
N VAL A 28 20.23 -5.04 32.79
CA VAL A 28 20.16 -6.02 31.69
C VAL A 28 18.79 -5.96 31.00
N ILE A 29 17.69 -5.93 31.75
CA ILE A 29 16.34 -5.81 31.19
C ILE A 29 16.19 -4.48 30.46
N GLY A 30 16.65 -3.38 31.04
CA GLY A 30 16.56 -2.06 30.43
C GLY A 30 17.33 -1.98 29.10
N VAL A 31 18.57 -2.44 29.07
CA VAL A 31 19.40 -2.46 27.85
C VAL A 31 18.83 -3.42 26.80
N ALA A 32 18.41 -4.64 27.21
CA ALA A 32 17.80 -5.60 26.30
C ALA A 32 16.51 -5.06 25.66
N ALA A 33 15.66 -4.40 26.43
CA ALA A 33 14.44 -3.78 25.94
C ALA A 33 14.73 -2.69 24.89
N VAL A 34 15.74 -1.83 25.14
CA VAL A 34 16.15 -0.79 24.16
C VAL A 34 16.69 -1.40 22.88
N ILE A 35 17.61 -2.35 22.98
CA ILE A 35 18.20 -3.01 21.80
C ILE A 35 17.09 -3.67 20.98
N THR A 36 16.22 -4.45 21.62
CA THR A 36 15.11 -5.12 20.94
C THR A 36 14.19 -4.13 20.24
N MET A 37 13.84 -3.02 20.88
CA MET A 37 12.95 -2.01 20.33
C MET A 37 13.56 -1.25 19.16
N VAL A 38 14.84 -0.86 19.27
CA VAL A 38 15.56 -0.19 18.17
C VAL A 38 15.65 -1.13 16.96
N THR A 39 16.03 -2.39 17.19
CA THR A 39 16.15 -3.37 16.11
C THR A 39 14.81 -3.64 15.42
N ILE A 40 13.73 -3.80 16.19
CA ILE A 40 12.36 -3.98 15.63
C ILE A 40 11.93 -2.71 14.88
N GLY A 41 12.18 -1.52 15.43
CA GLY A 41 11.82 -0.24 14.80
C GLY A 41 12.55 -0.01 13.48
N ASP A 42 13.85 -0.26 13.44
CA ASP A 42 14.66 -0.12 12.22
C ASP A 42 14.25 -1.17 11.18
N GLY A 43 14.00 -2.41 11.59
CA GLY A 43 13.51 -3.48 10.73
C GLY A 43 12.13 -3.15 10.11
N ALA A 44 11.20 -2.67 10.91
CA ALA A 44 9.87 -2.24 10.44
C ALA A 44 9.99 -1.06 9.46
N THR A 45 10.84 -0.07 9.75
CA THR A 45 11.06 1.08 8.88
C THR A 45 11.68 0.66 7.54
N ALA A 46 12.67 -0.21 7.56
CA ALA A 46 13.30 -0.74 6.33
C ALA A 46 12.30 -1.54 5.48
N GLN A 47 11.45 -2.35 6.13
CA GLN A 47 10.40 -3.11 5.43
C GLN A 47 9.39 -2.17 4.76
N ILE A 48 8.89 -1.17 5.48
CA ILE A 48 7.95 -0.18 4.92
C ILE A 48 8.58 0.58 3.75
N GLN A 49 9.85 0.99 3.85
CA GLN A 49 10.55 1.64 2.75
C GLN A 49 10.68 0.74 1.53
N ALA A 50 11.01 -0.53 1.72
CA ALA A 50 11.08 -1.50 0.62
C ALA A 50 9.71 -1.72 -0.04
N ASP A 51 8.64 -1.79 0.73
CA ASP A 51 7.28 -1.97 0.21
C ASP A 51 6.79 -0.74 -0.58
N ILE A 52 7.16 0.46 -0.14
CA ILE A 52 6.85 1.69 -0.89
C ILE A 52 7.63 1.78 -2.19
N GLN A 53 8.90 1.38 -2.19
CA GLN A 53 9.67 1.28 -3.43
C GLN A 53 9.01 0.32 -4.43
N LYS A 54 8.43 -0.80 -3.95
CA LYS A 54 7.67 -1.74 -4.78
C LYS A 54 6.35 -1.17 -5.32
N LEU A 55 5.72 -0.25 -4.62
CA LEU A 55 4.45 0.38 -5.03
C LEU A 55 4.65 1.52 -6.04
N GLY A 56 5.89 2.03 -6.17
CA GLY A 56 6.22 3.24 -6.95
C GLY A 56 6.28 4.49 -6.08
N THR A 57 7.39 5.20 -6.13
CA THR A 57 7.68 6.35 -5.24
C THR A 57 6.87 7.60 -5.54
N ASN A 58 6.24 7.69 -6.73
CA ASN A 58 5.51 8.86 -7.20
C ASN A 58 4.03 8.55 -7.46
N LEU A 59 3.45 7.63 -6.68
CA LEU A 59 2.08 7.18 -6.84
C LEU A 59 1.13 7.93 -5.89
N LEU A 60 0.15 8.60 -6.49
CA LEU A 60 -0.98 9.20 -5.82
C LEU A 60 -2.24 8.36 -6.08
N GLN A 61 -3.04 8.17 -5.07
CA GLN A 61 -4.33 7.49 -5.19
C GLN A 61 -5.46 8.42 -4.79
N VAL A 62 -6.36 8.69 -5.72
CA VAL A 62 -7.61 9.43 -5.48
C VAL A 62 -8.73 8.41 -5.26
N PHE A 63 -9.41 8.48 -4.13
CA PHE A 63 -10.51 7.58 -3.79
C PHE A 63 -11.69 8.35 -3.19
N ARG A 64 -12.85 7.75 -3.25
CA ARG A 64 -14.08 8.36 -2.75
C ARG A 64 -14.00 8.58 -1.25
N GLY A 65 -14.33 9.78 -0.80
CA GLY A 65 -14.47 10.11 0.60
C GLY A 65 -15.87 9.81 1.15
N GLN A 66 -16.07 10.16 2.41
CA GLN A 66 -17.40 10.23 2.99
C GLN A 66 -17.88 11.67 2.86
N GLY A 67 -18.88 11.90 2.00
CA GLY A 67 -19.54 13.20 1.89
C GLY A 67 -20.62 13.36 2.95
N PHE A 68 -20.98 14.61 3.26
CA PHE A 68 -22.18 14.90 4.03
C PHE A 68 -23.37 14.99 3.06
N GLY A 69 -24.32 14.08 3.18
CA GLY A 69 -25.59 14.15 2.46
C GLY A 69 -26.55 15.17 3.05
N PRO A 70 -27.68 15.45 2.37
CA PRO A 70 -28.73 16.31 2.91
C PRO A 70 -29.18 15.83 4.30
N GLY A 71 -29.16 16.73 5.30
CA GLY A 71 -29.49 16.40 6.69
C GLY A 71 -28.33 15.92 7.55
N GLY A 72 -27.07 16.05 7.11
CA GLY A 72 -25.88 15.73 7.91
C GLY A 72 -25.57 14.22 8.03
N ALA A 73 -26.28 13.35 7.29
CA ALA A 73 -25.99 11.94 7.23
C ALA A 73 -24.69 11.71 6.41
N ARG A 74 -23.78 10.89 6.95
CA ARG A 74 -22.60 10.45 6.20
C ARG A 74 -23.03 9.56 5.04
N SER A 75 -22.83 10.03 3.82
CA SER A 75 -23.06 9.25 2.61
C SER A 75 -21.74 8.98 1.90
N VAL A 76 -21.63 7.84 1.24
CA VAL A 76 -20.50 7.59 0.36
C VAL A 76 -20.61 8.56 -0.82
N ALA A 77 -19.52 9.27 -1.11
CA ALA A 77 -19.46 10.22 -2.21
C ALA A 77 -19.79 9.54 -3.56
N PRO A 78 -20.32 10.29 -4.55
CA PRO A 78 -20.53 9.77 -5.90
C PRO A 78 -19.25 9.14 -6.48
N PRO A 79 -19.37 8.11 -7.32
CA PRO A 79 -18.21 7.55 -8.01
C PRO A 79 -17.54 8.58 -8.92
N PHE A 80 -16.30 8.34 -9.27
CA PHE A 80 -15.63 9.09 -10.33
C PHE A 80 -16.14 8.63 -11.69
N THR A 81 -15.95 9.49 -12.68
CA THR A 81 -16.29 9.22 -14.07
C THR A 81 -15.01 9.09 -14.91
N MET A 82 -15.13 8.53 -16.12
CA MET A 82 -14.01 8.54 -17.06
C MET A 82 -13.60 9.95 -17.49
N ASP A 83 -14.54 10.90 -17.48
CA ASP A 83 -14.24 12.32 -17.73
C ASP A 83 -13.35 12.93 -16.64
N ASP A 84 -13.49 12.49 -15.40
CA ASP A 84 -12.58 12.91 -14.30
C ASP A 84 -11.18 12.36 -14.52
N VAL A 85 -11.06 11.09 -14.97
CA VAL A 85 -9.78 10.46 -15.29
C VAL A 85 -9.09 11.21 -16.43
N LEU A 86 -9.81 11.51 -17.51
CA LEU A 86 -9.28 12.25 -18.66
C LEU A 86 -8.87 13.68 -18.29
N ALA A 87 -9.65 14.36 -17.43
CA ALA A 87 -9.31 15.69 -16.97
C ALA A 87 -8.00 15.70 -16.18
N ILE A 88 -7.81 14.75 -15.25
CA ILE A 88 -6.54 14.61 -14.50
C ILE A 88 -5.37 14.38 -15.47
N GLU A 89 -5.54 13.51 -16.47
CA GLU A 89 -4.49 13.17 -17.42
C GLU A 89 -4.10 14.34 -18.33
N THR A 90 -5.08 15.15 -18.75
CA THR A 90 -4.87 16.20 -19.77
C THR A 90 -4.58 17.58 -19.17
N GLU A 91 -5.19 17.92 -18.04
CA GLU A 91 -5.11 19.26 -17.48
C GLU A 91 -3.95 19.44 -16.48
N ILE A 92 -3.46 18.34 -15.86
CA ILE A 92 -2.39 18.40 -14.87
C ILE A 92 -1.04 18.09 -15.49
N ARG A 93 -0.21 19.11 -15.65
CA ARG A 93 1.10 18.99 -16.34
C ARG A 93 2.11 18.09 -15.61
N GLY A 94 1.95 17.89 -14.30
CA GLY A 94 2.84 17.06 -13.49
C GLY A 94 2.55 15.56 -13.53
N VAL A 95 1.53 15.12 -14.27
CA VAL A 95 1.09 13.73 -14.37
C VAL A 95 1.83 13.03 -15.51
N ALA A 96 2.36 11.83 -15.26
CA ALA A 96 2.99 10.95 -16.25
C ALA A 96 1.98 9.97 -16.84
N ALA A 97 1.17 9.32 -15.98
CA ALA A 97 0.16 8.36 -16.40
C ALA A 97 -0.98 8.29 -15.39
N VAL A 98 -2.17 7.92 -15.86
CA VAL A 98 -3.39 7.79 -15.05
C VAL A 98 -4.06 6.44 -15.34
N ALA A 99 -4.44 5.73 -14.28
CA ALA A 99 -5.18 4.48 -14.38
C ALA A 99 -6.45 4.54 -13.53
N PRO A 100 -7.64 4.50 -14.17
CA PRO A 100 -8.90 4.30 -13.44
C PRO A 100 -8.91 2.91 -12.83
N GLN A 101 -9.55 2.76 -11.67
CA GLN A 101 -9.66 1.47 -11.02
C GLN A 101 -11.07 1.26 -10.47
N SER A 102 -11.63 0.08 -10.77
CA SER A 102 -12.81 -0.45 -10.11
C SER A 102 -12.57 -1.90 -9.74
N ASN A 103 -12.99 -2.31 -8.55
CA ASN A 103 -12.73 -3.63 -8.00
C ASN A 103 -14.02 -4.39 -7.75
N SER A 104 -13.96 -5.71 -7.96
CA SER A 104 -15.05 -6.63 -7.65
C SER A 104 -14.47 -7.96 -7.17
N GLY A 105 -14.90 -8.43 -6.00
CA GLY A 105 -14.54 -9.77 -5.52
C GLY A 105 -15.29 -10.83 -6.33
N THR A 106 -14.58 -11.90 -6.72
CA THR A 106 -15.19 -13.04 -7.44
C THR A 106 -14.39 -14.31 -7.25
N GLN A 107 -14.95 -15.41 -7.71
CA GLN A 107 -14.26 -16.68 -7.83
C GLN A 107 -13.74 -16.86 -9.25
N ALA A 108 -12.44 -17.11 -9.38
CA ALA A 108 -11.78 -17.51 -10.62
C ALA A 108 -11.74 -19.03 -10.71
N ILE A 109 -12.04 -19.61 -11.88
CA ILE A 109 -12.15 -21.06 -12.09
C ILE A 109 -11.39 -21.44 -13.37
N PHE A 110 -10.55 -22.47 -13.24
CA PHE A 110 -9.87 -23.13 -14.36
C PHE A 110 -9.91 -24.64 -14.17
N GLY A 111 -10.56 -25.36 -15.09
CA GLY A 111 -10.75 -26.81 -14.95
C GLY A 111 -11.47 -27.17 -13.65
N ASN A 112 -10.78 -27.91 -12.79
CA ASN A 112 -11.28 -28.31 -11.47
C ASN A 112 -10.79 -27.40 -10.33
N SER A 113 -9.90 -26.46 -10.62
CA SER A 113 -9.36 -25.52 -9.64
C SER A 113 -10.23 -24.27 -9.55
N ASN A 114 -10.37 -23.74 -8.33
CA ASN A 114 -11.07 -22.49 -8.10
C ASN A 114 -10.36 -21.69 -7.00
N TRP A 115 -10.39 -20.37 -7.13
CA TRP A 115 -9.77 -19.45 -6.17
C TRP A 115 -10.62 -18.19 -6.02
N SER A 116 -10.82 -17.75 -4.77
CA SER A 116 -11.48 -16.47 -4.50
C SER A 116 -10.48 -15.34 -4.60
N THR A 117 -10.71 -14.39 -5.51
CA THR A 117 -9.78 -13.32 -5.82
C THR A 117 -10.49 -12.00 -6.09
N SER A 118 -9.72 -10.94 -6.17
CA SER A 118 -10.19 -9.61 -6.57
C SER A 118 -9.98 -9.39 -8.06
N VAL A 119 -11.04 -8.96 -8.76
CA VAL A 119 -10.94 -8.51 -10.14
C VAL A 119 -10.83 -6.99 -10.19
N THR A 120 -9.76 -6.50 -10.80
CA THR A 120 -9.50 -5.07 -11.01
C THR A 120 -9.74 -4.70 -12.46
N GLY A 121 -10.75 -3.88 -12.71
CA GLY A 121 -10.98 -3.25 -14.01
C GLY A 121 -10.19 -1.97 -14.16
N THR A 122 -9.38 -1.87 -15.23
CA THR A 122 -8.48 -0.73 -15.43
C THR A 122 -8.13 -0.52 -16.91
N ASN A 123 -7.14 0.33 -17.21
CA ASN A 123 -6.59 0.58 -18.54
C ASN A 123 -5.17 -0.01 -18.71
N ASP A 124 -4.56 0.23 -19.87
CA ASP A 124 -3.19 -0.20 -20.20
C ASP A 124 -2.11 0.49 -19.38
N LYS A 125 -2.40 1.68 -18.82
CA LYS A 125 -1.47 2.45 -18.00
C LYS A 125 -1.29 1.91 -16.59
N PHE A 126 -2.13 0.99 -16.16
CA PHE A 126 -2.07 0.39 -14.82
C PHE A 126 -0.71 -0.20 -14.48
N ILE A 127 -0.10 -0.93 -15.43
CA ILE A 127 1.21 -1.54 -15.27
C ILE A 127 2.30 -0.47 -15.07
N GLU A 128 2.25 0.61 -15.86
CA GLU A 128 3.16 1.75 -15.76
C GLU A 128 2.97 2.53 -14.46
N VAL A 129 1.72 2.82 -14.09
CA VAL A 129 1.38 3.59 -12.89
C VAL A 129 1.82 2.86 -11.61
N ARG A 130 1.68 1.53 -11.60
CA ARG A 130 2.05 0.71 -10.45
C ARG A 130 3.49 0.21 -10.46
N ASP A 131 4.29 0.56 -11.45
CA ASP A 131 5.62 -0.01 -11.65
C ASP A 131 5.61 -1.54 -11.51
N TRP A 132 4.68 -2.18 -12.24
CA TRP A 132 4.44 -3.62 -12.10
C TRP A 132 4.61 -4.34 -13.44
N PRO A 133 5.84 -4.75 -13.79
CA PRO A 133 6.10 -5.37 -15.07
C PRO A 133 5.41 -6.73 -15.21
N LEU A 134 5.19 -7.14 -16.45
CA LEU A 134 4.73 -8.49 -16.78
C LEU A 134 5.88 -9.48 -16.63
N ALA A 135 5.59 -10.66 -16.06
CA ALA A 135 6.50 -11.81 -16.07
C ALA A 135 6.41 -12.57 -17.40
N SER A 136 5.21 -12.64 -18.01
CA SER A 136 4.99 -13.27 -19.31
C SER A 136 3.78 -12.67 -20.01
N GLY A 137 3.69 -12.86 -21.33
CA GLY A 137 2.57 -12.40 -22.14
C GLY A 137 2.68 -10.91 -22.53
N ARG A 138 1.53 -10.23 -22.65
CA ARG A 138 1.42 -8.85 -23.12
C ARG A 138 0.38 -8.05 -22.35
N ASN A 139 0.46 -6.73 -22.46
CA ASN A 139 -0.55 -5.80 -21.95
C ASN A 139 -1.77 -5.71 -22.89
N PHE A 140 -2.81 -5.03 -22.42
CA PHE A 140 -4.01 -4.73 -23.20
C PHE A 140 -3.69 -3.87 -24.41
N THR A 141 -4.35 -4.18 -25.53
CA THR A 141 -4.36 -3.31 -26.69
C THR A 141 -5.50 -2.28 -26.57
N GLU A 142 -5.36 -1.17 -27.29
CA GLU A 142 -6.39 -0.12 -27.28
C GLU A 142 -7.75 -0.63 -27.80
N SER A 143 -7.75 -1.53 -28.78
CA SER A 143 -8.97 -2.16 -29.29
C SER A 143 -9.67 -3.01 -28.23
N GLU A 144 -8.92 -3.76 -27.43
CA GLU A 144 -9.46 -4.57 -26.34
C GLU A 144 -10.05 -3.70 -25.21
N LEU A 145 -9.41 -2.58 -24.89
CA LEU A 145 -9.91 -1.62 -23.92
C LEU A 145 -11.20 -0.95 -24.39
N ARG A 146 -11.21 -0.46 -25.65
CA ARG A 146 -12.39 0.21 -26.24
C ARG A 146 -13.56 -0.74 -26.44
N GLY A 147 -13.29 -1.96 -26.89
CA GLY A 147 -14.30 -2.99 -27.12
C GLY A 147 -14.84 -3.62 -25.83
N GLY A 148 -14.11 -3.56 -24.74
CA GLY A 148 -14.40 -4.32 -23.52
C GLY A 148 -14.24 -5.82 -23.78
N ALA A 149 -13.10 -6.20 -24.35
CA ALA A 149 -12.78 -7.59 -24.67
C ALA A 149 -12.67 -8.44 -23.38
N ALA A 150 -13.01 -9.71 -23.49
CA ALA A 150 -12.88 -10.64 -22.38
C ALA A 150 -11.46 -11.21 -22.31
N VAL A 151 -10.51 -10.36 -21.98
CA VAL A 151 -9.10 -10.70 -21.76
C VAL A 151 -8.69 -10.35 -20.34
N CYS A 152 -7.71 -11.08 -19.79
CA CYS A 152 -7.24 -10.86 -18.42
C CYS A 152 -5.74 -11.06 -18.28
N ILE A 153 -5.18 -10.35 -17.30
CA ILE A 153 -3.80 -10.49 -16.82
C ILE A 153 -3.89 -11.00 -15.40
N LEU A 154 -3.15 -12.06 -15.07
CA LEU A 154 -3.18 -12.68 -13.75
C LEU A 154 -2.08 -12.13 -12.86
N GLY A 155 -2.39 -11.93 -11.58
CA GLY A 155 -1.37 -11.83 -10.55
C GLY A 155 -0.78 -13.23 -10.24
N ASN A 156 0.40 -13.25 -9.63
CA ASN A 156 1.13 -14.50 -9.46
C ASN A 156 0.43 -15.49 -8.53
N THR A 157 -0.23 -15.03 -7.47
CA THR A 157 -0.98 -15.92 -6.56
C THR A 157 -2.11 -16.63 -7.29
N VAL A 158 -2.90 -15.89 -8.08
CA VAL A 158 -3.98 -16.49 -8.89
C VAL A 158 -3.43 -17.48 -9.92
N LYS A 159 -2.29 -17.16 -10.55
CA LYS A 159 -1.59 -18.09 -11.45
C LYS A 159 -1.20 -19.36 -10.73
N GLN A 160 -0.60 -19.31 -9.55
CA GLN A 160 -0.17 -20.47 -8.79
C GLN A 160 -1.35 -21.35 -8.35
N GLU A 161 -2.43 -20.74 -7.85
CA GLU A 161 -3.59 -21.45 -7.32
C GLU A 161 -4.42 -22.13 -8.40
N LEU A 162 -4.49 -21.54 -9.60
CA LEU A 162 -5.29 -22.11 -10.70
C LEU A 162 -4.50 -23.03 -11.62
N PHE A 163 -3.23 -22.70 -11.91
CA PHE A 163 -2.44 -23.35 -12.96
C PHE A 163 -1.22 -24.11 -12.41
N GLY A 164 -0.78 -23.82 -11.16
CA GLY A 164 0.47 -24.35 -10.64
C GLY A 164 1.65 -23.98 -11.55
N ASP A 165 2.34 -24.99 -12.08
CA ASP A 165 3.48 -24.81 -12.97
C ASP A 165 3.12 -24.65 -14.45
N GLN A 166 1.84 -24.79 -14.81
CA GLN A 166 1.40 -24.64 -16.20
C GLN A 166 1.43 -23.18 -16.65
N ASP A 167 1.73 -22.96 -17.92
CA ASP A 167 1.64 -21.63 -18.53
C ASP A 167 0.19 -21.25 -18.74
N PRO A 168 -0.31 -20.16 -18.11
CA PRO A 168 -1.68 -19.74 -18.26
C PRO A 168 -1.92 -18.92 -19.52
N VAL A 169 -0.88 -18.40 -20.20
CA VAL A 169 -1.03 -17.51 -21.36
C VAL A 169 -1.70 -18.23 -22.52
N GLY A 170 -2.77 -17.63 -23.05
CA GLY A 170 -3.61 -18.23 -24.10
C GLY A 170 -4.74 -19.10 -23.58
N GLN A 171 -4.72 -19.53 -22.32
CA GLN A 171 -5.81 -20.28 -21.69
C GLN A 171 -6.99 -19.37 -21.32
N SER A 172 -8.16 -19.97 -21.09
CA SER A 172 -9.37 -19.25 -20.68
C SER A 172 -9.75 -19.63 -19.26
N ILE A 173 -9.95 -18.62 -18.40
CA ILE A 173 -10.50 -18.78 -17.05
C ILE A 173 -11.91 -18.22 -16.99
N ARG A 174 -12.70 -18.74 -16.07
CA ARG A 174 -14.04 -18.22 -15.78
C ARG A 174 -14.00 -17.33 -14.53
N LEU A 175 -14.41 -16.08 -14.67
CA LEU A 175 -14.59 -15.11 -13.58
C LEU A 175 -16.09 -14.89 -13.40
N SER A 176 -16.71 -15.51 -12.39
CA SER A 176 -18.17 -15.46 -12.21
C SER A 176 -18.94 -15.86 -13.49
N ARG A 177 -19.45 -14.88 -14.21
CA ARG A 177 -20.26 -15.06 -15.43
C ARG A 177 -19.48 -14.82 -16.73
N ILE A 178 -18.19 -14.51 -16.66
CA ILE A 178 -17.37 -14.15 -17.82
C ILE A 178 -16.30 -15.22 -18.02
N SER A 179 -16.13 -15.70 -19.25
CA SER A 179 -14.92 -16.40 -19.66
C SER A 179 -13.95 -15.37 -20.22
N CYS A 180 -12.73 -15.27 -19.67
CA CYS A 180 -11.70 -14.37 -20.16
C CYS A 180 -10.44 -15.14 -20.55
N GLN A 181 -9.83 -14.74 -21.66
CA GLN A 181 -8.57 -15.29 -22.12
C GLN A 181 -7.42 -14.64 -21.37
N VAL A 182 -6.54 -15.43 -20.81
CA VAL A 182 -5.31 -14.95 -20.16
C VAL A 182 -4.33 -14.50 -21.23
N ILE A 183 -3.95 -13.22 -21.18
CA ILE A 183 -2.99 -12.62 -22.12
C ILE A 183 -1.64 -12.30 -21.50
N GLY A 184 -1.53 -12.35 -20.17
CA GLY A 184 -0.29 -12.11 -19.47
C GLY A 184 -0.35 -12.46 -17.99
N VAL A 185 0.80 -12.47 -17.36
CA VAL A 185 1.00 -12.68 -15.93
C VAL A 185 1.88 -11.57 -15.38
N LEU A 186 1.50 -10.98 -14.25
CA LEU A 186 2.29 -9.96 -13.56
C LEU A 186 3.48 -10.60 -12.85
N SER A 187 4.57 -9.85 -12.72
CA SER A 187 5.71 -10.26 -11.88
C SER A 187 5.31 -10.29 -10.41
N VAL A 188 6.03 -11.10 -9.62
CA VAL A 188 5.78 -11.23 -8.18
C VAL A 188 6.10 -9.92 -7.47
N LYS A 189 5.14 -9.37 -6.71
CA LYS A 189 5.33 -8.26 -5.77
C LYS A 189 5.36 -8.73 -4.32
N GLY A 190 4.66 -9.82 -4.01
CA GLY A 190 4.54 -10.39 -2.68
C GLY A 190 3.55 -9.64 -1.78
N GLN A 191 3.69 -9.84 -0.49
CA GLN A 191 2.83 -9.22 0.50
C GLN A 191 3.21 -7.75 0.71
N SER A 192 2.22 -6.91 0.95
CA SER A 192 2.41 -5.54 1.41
C SER A 192 2.83 -5.53 2.89
N GLY A 193 3.42 -4.42 3.38
CA GLY A 193 3.78 -4.25 4.78
C GLY A 193 2.63 -4.38 5.78
N PHE A 194 1.40 -4.43 5.30
CA PHE A 194 0.18 -4.69 6.09
C PHE A 194 -0.31 -6.14 5.97
N GLY A 195 0.49 -7.03 5.40
CA GLY A 195 0.18 -8.47 5.29
C GLY A 195 -0.82 -8.82 4.19
N GLN A 196 -1.25 -7.85 3.36
CA GLN A 196 -2.11 -8.13 2.22
C GLN A 196 -1.28 -8.66 1.05
N ASP A 197 -1.73 -9.76 0.46
CA ASP A 197 -1.14 -10.29 -0.77
C ASP A 197 -1.52 -9.39 -1.95
N GLN A 198 -0.49 -8.75 -2.55
CA GLN A 198 -0.68 -7.89 -3.71
C GLN A 198 -0.87 -8.68 -5.00
N ASP A 199 -0.38 -9.91 -5.02
CA ASP A 199 -0.41 -10.79 -6.19
C ASP A 199 -1.73 -11.54 -6.36
N ASP A 200 -2.66 -11.42 -5.38
CA ASP A 200 -3.98 -12.04 -5.44
C ASP A 200 -5.00 -11.13 -6.14
N LEU A 201 -4.83 -11.00 -7.45
CA LEU A 201 -5.76 -10.24 -8.30
C LEU A 201 -5.79 -10.75 -9.73
N VAL A 202 -6.88 -10.40 -10.42
CA VAL A 202 -7.04 -10.53 -11.87
C VAL A 202 -7.32 -9.16 -12.45
N VAL A 203 -6.53 -8.73 -13.43
CA VAL A 203 -6.71 -7.44 -14.10
C VAL A 203 -7.45 -7.65 -15.42
N ILE A 204 -8.49 -6.85 -15.66
CA ILE A 204 -9.29 -6.88 -16.89
C ILE A 204 -9.53 -5.45 -17.40
N PRO A 205 -9.92 -5.25 -18.68
CA PRO A 205 -10.34 -3.95 -19.17
C PRO A 205 -11.48 -3.36 -18.33
N LEU A 206 -11.40 -2.09 -17.96
CA LEU A 206 -12.41 -1.43 -17.12
C LEU A 206 -13.82 -1.60 -17.68
N ARG A 207 -14.01 -1.42 -18.99
CA ARG A 207 -15.31 -1.60 -19.65
C ARG A 207 -15.87 -3.02 -19.53
N THR A 208 -14.99 -4.03 -19.47
CA THR A 208 -15.39 -5.41 -19.28
C THR A 208 -15.95 -5.60 -17.88
N LEU A 209 -15.26 -5.10 -16.85
CA LEU A 209 -15.74 -5.13 -15.48
C LEU A 209 -17.08 -4.41 -15.36
N GLN A 210 -17.15 -3.17 -15.83
CA GLN A 210 -18.33 -2.31 -15.73
C GLN A 210 -19.57 -2.95 -16.39
N ARG A 211 -19.44 -3.45 -17.61
CA ARG A 211 -20.58 -3.96 -18.38
C ARG A 211 -21.00 -5.37 -18.00
N ARG A 212 -20.04 -6.23 -17.63
CA ARG A 212 -20.30 -7.67 -17.48
C ARG A 212 -20.31 -8.16 -16.04
N MET A 213 -19.70 -7.40 -15.10
CA MET A 213 -19.64 -7.79 -13.69
C MET A 213 -20.37 -6.80 -12.78
N ALA A 214 -20.07 -5.51 -12.87
CA ALA A 214 -20.59 -4.50 -11.96
C ALA A 214 -21.97 -3.95 -12.36
N GLY A 215 -22.28 -3.91 -13.67
CA GLY A 215 -23.54 -3.37 -14.17
C GLY A 215 -23.67 -1.85 -14.06
N ASN A 216 -22.56 -1.14 -13.83
CA ASN A 216 -22.49 0.31 -13.75
C ASN A 216 -21.25 0.82 -14.50
N THR A 217 -21.09 2.16 -14.56
CA THR A 217 -19.93 2.81 -15.21
C THR A 217 -18.99 3.47 -14.20
N ASP A 218 -19.08 3.08 -12.94
CA ASP A 218 -18.38 3.70 -11.83
C ASP A 218 -16.86 3.46 -11.92
N VAL A 219 -16.12 4.49 -11.53
CA VAL A 219 -14.71 4.41 -11.21
C VAL A 219 -14.56 4.60 -9.70
N ASN A 220 -14.01 3.60 -9.02
CA ASN A 220 -13.93 3.62 -7.55
C ASN A 220 -12.74 4.43 -7.05
N SER A 221 -11.63 4.36 -7.77
CA SER A 221 -10.43 5.14 -7.48
C SER A 221 -9.66 5.44 -8.76
N ILE A 222 -8.79 6.43 -8.68
CA ILE A 222 -7.91 6.84 -9.78
C ILE A 222 -6.48 6.79 -9.27
N LEU A 223 -5.65 6.01 -9.92
CA LEU A 223 -4.22 5.96 -9.67
C LEU A 223 -3.53 6.96 -10.58
N VAL A 224 -2.66 7.78 -10.02
CA VAL A 224 -1.95 8.84 -10.75
C VAL A 224 -0.45 8.70 -10.47
N LYS A 225 0.34 8.53 -11.52
CA LYS A 225 1.80 8.56 -11.45
C LYS A 225 2.27 9.97 -11.75
N ALA A 226 2.93 10.61 -10.79
CA ALA A 226 3.58 11.89 -11.02
C ALA A 226 4.84 11.70 -11.87
N ARG A 227 5.17 12.72 -12.67
CA ARG A 227 6.43 12.73 -13.46
C ARG A 227 7.62 12.79 -12.53
N GLU A 228 8.71 12.16 -12.95
CA GLU A 228 9.98 12.27 -12.25
C GLU A 228 10.42 13.73 -12.14
N GLY A 229 10.92 14.11 -10.97
CA GLY A 229 11.36 15.47 -10.67
C GLY A 229 10.25 16.45 -10.33
N VAL A 230 8.96 16.05 -10.38
CA VAL A 230 7.83 16.87 -9.93
C VAL A 230 7.45 16.45 -8.51
N PRO A 231 7.40 17.38 -7.54
CA PRO A 231 6.93 17.06 -6.20
C PRO A 231 5.50 16.51 -6.21
N THR A 232 5.27 15.39 -5.54
CA THR A 232 3.95 14.76 -5.46
C THR A 232 2.93 15.63 -4.76
N GLU A 233 3.38 16.44 -3.80
CA GLU A 233 2.56 17.41 -3.06
C GLU A 233 1.95 18.48 -3.99
N LYS A 234 2.71 18.89 -5.02
CA LYS A 234 2.21 19.83 -6.02
C LYS A 234 1.14 19.16 -6.89
N VAL A 235 1.40 17.96 -7.37
CA VAL A 235 0.44 17.21 -8.19
C VAL A 235 -0.83 16.93 -7.38
N GLN A 236 -0.70 16.60 -6.10
CA GLN A 236 -1.82 16.43 -5.16
C GLN A 236 -2.68 17.70 -5.06
N ALA A 237 -2.05 18.86 -4.87
CA ALA A 237 -2.76 20.15 -4.79
C ALA A 237 -3.46 20.51 -6.12
N ASP A 238 -2.82 20.23 -7.27
CA ASP A 238 -3.39 20.46 -8.58
C ASP A 238 -4.59 19.51 -8.83
N ILE A 239 -4.50 18.23 -8.44
CA ILE A 239 -5.62 17.27 -8.50
C ILE A 239 -6.77 17.74 -7.60
N GLU A 240 -6.46 18.16 -6.36
CA GLU A 240 -7.47 18.62 -5.42
C GLU A 240 -8.24 19.80 -5.99
N LYS A 241 -7.53 20.80 -6.51
CA LYS A 241 -8.16 21.97 -7.12
C LYS A 241 -9.07 21.58 -8.28
N LEU A 242 -8.56 20.79 -9.23
CA LEU A 242 -9.32 20.31 -10.39
C LEU A 242 -10.58 19.55 -9.97
N MET A 243 -10.45 18.61 -9.04
CA MET A 243 -11.58 17.80 -8.59
C MET A 243 -12.62 18.61 -7.82
N ARG A 244 -12.22 19.59 -7.02
CA ARG A 244 -13.15 20.54 -6.36
C ARG A 244 -13.95 21.34 -7.39
N GLU A 245 -13.32 21.84 -8.44
CA GLU A 245 -13.99 22.57 -9.51
C GLU A 245 -14.99 21.67 -10.27
N ARG A 246 -14.58 20.46 -10.66
CA ARG A 246 -15.43 19.52 -11.39
C ARG A 246 -16.61 19.01 -10.56
N ARG A 247 -16.40 18.77 -9.27
CA ARG A 247 -17.44 18.32 -8.34
C ARG A 247 -18.26 19.47 -7.75
N LYS A 248 -17.95 20.72 -8.12
CA LYS A 248 -18.64 21.93 -7.65
C LYS A 248 -18.70 22.04 -6.13
N ILE A 249 -17.60 21.70 -5.46
CA ILE A 249 -17.48 21.77 -4.00
C ILE A 249 -17.28 23.24 -3.60
N PRO A 250 -18.19 23.84 -2.81
CA PRO A 250 -18.07 25.24 -2.41
C PRO A 250 -16.82 25.49 -1.56
N PRO A 251 -16.29 26.73 -1.56
CA PRO A 251 -15.25 27.13 -0.61
C PRO A 251 -15.70 26.90 0.84
N GLY A 252 -14.82 26.33 1.66
CA GLY A 252 -15.08 26.04 3.07
C GLY A 252 -15.81 24.73 3.35
N GLN A 253 -16.21 23.97 2.33
CA GLN A 253 -16.68 22.59 2.51
C GLN A 253 -15.54 21.58 2.34
N ASP A 254 -15.63 20.50 3.12
CA ASP A 254 -14.70 19.37 3.01
C ASP A 254 -14.84 18.66 1.67
N ASN A 255 -13.73 18.05 1.23
CA ASN A 255 -13.73 17.27 0.01
C ASN A 255 -14.56 15.99 0.19
N ASP A 256 -15.33 15.62 -0.83
CA ASP A 256 -16.02 14.34 -0.92
C ASP A 256 -15.12 13.23 -1.52
N PHE A 257 -13.84 13.52 -1.65
CA PHE A 257 -12.79 12.61 -2.07
C PHE A 257 -11.55 12.79 -1.20
N ASN A 258 -10.66 11.80 -1.22
CA ASN A 258 -9.36 11.88 -0.57
C ASN A 258 -8.27 11.57 -1.57
N ILE A 259 -7.13 12.24 -1.43
CA ILE A 259 -5.92 11.97 -2.20
C ILE A 259 -4.88 11.47 -1.22
N ARG A 260 -4.35 10.29 -1.47
CA ARG A 260 -3.30 9.68 -0.64
C ARG A 260 -2.02 9.63 -1.44
N ASP A 261 -0.99 10.24 -0.92
CA ASP A 261 0.39 10.04 -1.36
C ASP A 261 1.00 8.88 -0.57
N LEU A 262 1.45 7.85 -1.26
CA LEU A 262 2.09 6.70 -0.61
C LEU A 262 3.41 7.06 0.05
N LYS A 263 4.11 8.08 -0.45
CA LYS A 263 5.32 8.61 0.16
C LYS A 263 5.04 9.29 1.50
N GLU A 264 3.94 10.03 1.61
CA GLU A 264 3.52 10.68 2.85
C GLU A 264 3.15 9.65 3.94
N VAL A 265 2.48 8.58 3.55
CA VAL A 265 2.19 7.45 4.45
C VAL A 265 3.47 6.89 5.05
N SER A 266 4.51 6.68 4.22
CA SER A 266 5.83 6.23 4.67
C SER A 266 6.50 7.18 5.65
N SER A 267 6.53 8.47 5.31
CA SER A 267 7.19 9.47 6.16
C SER A 267 6.53 9.58 7.53
N THR A 268 5.21 9.46 7.59
CA THR A 268 4.43 9.45 8.83
C THR A 268 4.76 8.23 9.68
N PHE A 269 4.84 7.04 9.10
CA PHE A 269 5.24 5.82 9.83
C PHE A 269 6.66 5.93 10.37
N THR A 270 7.60 6.40 9.56
CA THR A 270 9.00 6.58 9.98
C THR A 270 9.11 7.58 11.12
N SER A 271 8.40 8.70 11.06
CA SER A 271 8.41 9.70 12.13
C SER A 271 7.78 9.18 13.42
N THR A 272 6.67 8.45 13.33
CA THR A 272 6.00 7.83 14.47
C THR A 272 6.91 6.79 15.15
N THR A 273 7.56 5.91 14.38
CA THR A 273 8.51 4.93 14.90
C THR A 273 9.69 5.62 15.60
N ARG A 274 10.22 6.72 15.03
CA ARG A 274 11.29 7.49 15.65
C ARG A 274 10.88 8.11 16.99
N VAL A 275 9.68 8.66 17.09
CA VAL A 275 9.14 9.21 18.34
C VAL A 275 8.97 8.11 19.39
N LEU A 276 8.41 6.96 19.03
CA LEU A 276 8.27 5.83 19.94
C LEU A 276 9.62 5.31 20.44
N THR A 277 10.60 5.18 19.55
CA THR A 277 11.97 4.77 19.90
C THR A 277 12.63 5.78 20.86
N ALA A 278 12.44 7.08 20.62
CA ALA A 278 12.96 8.12 21.50
C ALA A 278 12.32 8.09 22.90
N LEU A 279 10.99 7.90 22.98
CA LEU A 279 10.27 7.78 24.25
C LEU A 279 10.75 6.57 25.06
N LEU A 280 10.91 5.43 24.42
CA LEU A 280 11.38 4.21 25.07
C LEU A 280 12.86 4.31 25.48
N GLY A 281 13.68 4.98 24.66
CA GLY A 281 15.06 5.33 25.02
C GLY A 281 15.12 6.20 26.28
N ALA A 282 14.22 7.18 26.40
CA ALA A 282 14.13 8.02 27.59
C ALA A 282 13.72 7.20 28.84
N VAL A 283 12.73 6.30 28.72
CA VAL A 283 12.32 5.40 29.81
C VAL A 283 13.46 4.48 30.25
N ALA A 284 14.20 3.94 29.31
CA ALA A 284 15.35 3.08 29.59
C ALA A 284 16.51 3.88 30.25
N ALA A 285 16.76 5.11 29.82
CA ALA A 285 17.75 5.99 30.46
C ALA A 285 17.38 6.27 31.92
N VAL A 286 16.10 6.57 32.21
CA VAL A 286 15.60 6.73 33.57
C VAL A 286 15.77 5.45 34.36
N SER A 287 15.44 4.28 33.83
CA SER A 287 15.59 2.97 34.48
C SER A 287 17.06 2.67 34.79
N LEU A 288 18.00 3.02 33.89
CA LEU A 288 19.43 2.88 34.08
C LEU A 288 19.93 3.80 35.19
N VAL A 289 19.46 5.07 35.24
CA VAL A 289 19.84 6.02 36.30
C VAL A 289 19.35 5.53 37.68
N VAL A 290 18.07 5.08 37.77
CA VAL A 290 17.47 4.54 39.01
C VAL A 290 18.20 3.28 39.44
N GLY A 291 18.48 2.35 38.49
CA GLY A 291 19.25 1.14 38.79
C GLY A 291 20.71 1.40 39.15
N GLY A 292 21.33 2.47 38.67
CA GLY A 292 22.71 2.85 38.95
C GLY A 292 22.88 3.61 40.26
N VAL A 293 21.83 4.23 40.81
CA VAL A 293 21.84 4.97 42.10
C VAL A 293 21.46 4.05 43.27
N GLY A 294 20.75 2.96 43.05
CA GLY A 294 20.38 1.98 44.06
C GLY A 294 21.47 0.95 44.36
#